data_ec552ee0ec317ebcde15c9f0bb012369
#
_entry.id   ec552ee0ec317ebcde15c9f0bb012369
#
_cell.length_a   1.000
_cell.length_b   1.000
_cell.length_c   1.000
_cell.angle_alpha   90.00
_cell.angle_beta   90.00
_cell.angle_gamma   90.00
#
_symmetry.space_group_name_H-M   'P 1'
#
loop_
_entity.id
_entity.type
_entity.pdbx_description
1 polymer ?
#
loop_
_entity_poly.entity_id
_entity_poly.type
_entity_poly.pdbx_seq_one_letter_code
_entity_poly.pdbx_strand_id
1 'polypeptide(L)'
;MKKFTKIWLIVAAALCSAGILLLGAAWAMFGLGFKPAEMPVYEINTSELTGDFTRISIVTGTADVILVPTDGENCRVECRETNKVYHIVSVMEGTLLIEMVDQRAWYEHIHFGFESPRVTVYLPKREYDTLSVAVDTGHTEIPADFTFASVRVDGGTGDVNCCADVNDRADISVTTGDINIDGGIAGNIRCKTSTGHINLNRVTCSGDLDLNVSSGKLTLTDVTCRSISTDGNTGDVRFRNVLASVSLTVERSTGDVTLESCDAPTIRLETSTGNISASLRSAKIFSVHSDNGVTRVPKNGSEGSFIANASTGDIRVEVVP
;
A
#
# COMPACT_ATOMS: atom_id res chain seq x y z
N MET A 1 45.29 -10.43 23.43
CA MET A 1 44.23 -9.45 23.15
C MET A 1 44.85 -8.09 22.86
N LYS A 2 44.54 -7.49 21.69
CA LYS A 2 45.05 -6.17 21.29
C LYS A 2 44.56 -5.10 22.31
N LYS A 3 45.38 -4.09 22.64
CA LYS A 3 45.02 -3.02 23.59
C LYS A 3 43.63 -2.41 23.32
N PHE A 4 43.25 -2.30 22.05
CA PHE A 4 41.97 -1.80 21.58
C PHE A 4 40.78 -2.65 22.07
N THR A 5 40.87 -3.96 22.03
CA THR A 5 39.82 -4.89 22.49
C THR A 5 39.60 -4.79 24.01
N LYS A 6 40.68 -4.55 24.80
CA LYS A 6 40.58 -4.36 26.26
C LYS A 6 39.82 -3.07 26.60
N ILE A 7 40.08 -1.98 25.86
CA ILE A 7 39.39 -0.68 26.06
C ILE A 7 37.90 -0.83 25.79
N TRP A 8 37.52 -1.46 24.67
CA TRP A 8 36.10 -1.67 24.35
C TRP A 8 35.36 -2.58 25.33
N LEU A 9 36.05 -3.62 25.87
CA LEU A 9 35.48 -4.46 26.91
C LEU A 9 35.27 -3.70 28.23
N ILE A 10 36.16 -2.78 28.59
CA ILE A 10 36.03 -1.93 29.79
C ILE A 10 34.87 -0.95 29.60
N VAL A 11 34.74 -0.32 28.41
CA VAL A 11 33.63 0.58 28.08
C VAL A 11 32.29 -0.18 28.12
N ALA A 12 32.22 -1.35 27.52
CA ALA A 12 31.01 -2.18 27.54
C ALA A 12 30.62 -2.58 28.96
N ALA A 13 31.58 -3.02 29.79
CA ALA A 13 31.35 -3.35 31.20
C ALA A 13 30.88 -2.15 32.02
N ALA A 14 31.45 -0.95 31.77
CA ALA A 14 31.02 0.31 32.42
C ALA A 14 29.62 0.70 32.04
N LEU A 15 29.23 0.56 30.75
CA LEU A 15 27.87 0.82 30.28
C LEU A 15 26.86 -0.18 30.84
N CYS A 16 27.20 -1.46 30.90
CA CYS A 16 26.35 -2.48 31.53
C CYS A 16 26.16 -2.23 33.04
N SER A 17 27.23 -1.87 33.77
CA SER A 17 27.11 -1.55 35.21
C SER A 17 26.31 -0.28 35.45
N ALA A 18 26.47 0.75 34.63
CA ALA A 18 25.65 1.96 34.70
C ALA A 18 24.16 1.67 34.39
N GLY A 19 23.89 0.81 33.42
CA GLY A 19 22.52 0.35 33.10
C GLY A 19 21.87 -0.42 34.26
N ILE A 20 22.61 -1.30 34.92
CA ILE A 20 22.14 -2.06 36.09
C ILE A 20 21.88 -1.11 37.28
N LEU A 21 22.76 -0.12 37.51
CA LEU A 21 22.55 0.89 38.55
C LEU A 21 21.34 1.76 38.29
N LEU A 22 21.10 2.19 37.04
CA LEU A 22 19.91 2.93 36.64
C LEU A 22 18.62 2.12 36.81
N LEU A 23 18.66 0.83 36.45
CA LEU A 23 17.55 -0.11 36.67
C LEU A 23 17.28 -0.30 38.18
N GLY A 24 18.34 -0.47 38.98
CA GLY A 24 18.21 -0.57 40.44
C GLY A 24 17.69 0.71 41.10
N ALA A 25 18.13 1.87 40.64
CA ALA A 25 17.63 3.15 41.11
C ALA A 25 16.16 3.41 40.70
N ALA A 26 15.82 3.07 39.46
CA ALA A 26 14.43 3.11 38.98
C ALA A 26 13.54 2.15 39.81
N TRP A 27 14.02 0.94 40.07
CA TRP A 27 13.33 -0.02 40.93
C TRP A 27 13.15 0.46 42.36
N ALA A 28 14.13 1.12 42.93
CA ALA A 28 14.06 1.70 44.29
C ALA A 28 13.17 2.95 44.36
N MET A 29 13.14 3.79 43.32
CA MET A 29 12.34 5.02 43.26
C MET A 29 10.88 4.78 42.92
N PHE A 30 10.61 3.83 42.02
CA PHE A 30 9.23 3.53 41.61
C PHE A 30 8.58 2.42 42.45
N GLY A 31 9.29 1.85 43.42
CA GLY A 31 8.80 0.85 44.36
C GLY A 31 8.42 -0.48 43.69
N LEU A 32 8.09 -1.47 44.50
CA LEU A 32 7.51 -2.77 44.09
C LEU A 32 6.09 -2.66 43.49
N GLY A 33 5.69 -1.47 43.08
CA GLY A 33 4.41 -1.19 42.45
C GLY A 33 4.42 -1.39 40.94
N PHE A 34 5.23 -2.33 40.40
CA PHE A 34 4.95 -2.90 39.10
C PHE A 34 3.64 -3.66 39.21
N LYS A 35 2.52 -2.95 39.18
CA LYS A 35 1.28 -3.57 38.81
C LYS A 35 1.53 -4.13 37.41
N PRO A 36 1.38 -5.45 37.17
CA PRO A 36 1.37 -5.95 35.81
C PRO A 36 0.40 -5.03 35.05
N ALA A 37 0.83 -4.48 33.94
CA ALA A 37 -0.06 -3.67 33.13
C ALA A 37 -1.30 -4.56 32.89
N GLU A 38 -2.43 -4.14 33.41
CA GLU A 38 -3.68 -4.88 33.19
C GLU A 38 -3.84 -4.97 31.67
N MET A 39 -3.99 -6.20 31.17
CA MET A 39 -4.18 -6.38 29.75
C MET A 39 -5.42 -5.58 29.34
N PRO A 40 -5.35 -4.78 28.28
CA PRO A 40 -6.50 -4.00 27.87
C PRO A 40 -7.67 -4.93 27.58
N VAL A 41 -8.81 -4.68 28.22
CA VAL A 41 -10.04 -5.39 27.95
C VAL A 41 -10.68 -4.73 26.75
N TYR A 42 -10.85 -5.51 25.67
CA TYR A 42 -11.55 -5.05 24.47
C TYR A 42 -13.03 -5.31 24.59
N GLU A 43 -13.81 -4.29 24.28
CA GLU A 43 -15.27 -4.34 24.20
C GLU A 43 -15.70 -4.02 22.75
N ILE A 44 -16.86 -4.52 22.36
CA ILE A 44 -17.46 -4.20 21.07
C ILE A 44 -18.52 -3.15 21.30
N ASN A 45 -18.25 -1.93 20.84
CA ASN A 45 -19.20 -0.85 20.82
C ASN A 45 -19.89 -0.80 19.46
N THR A 46 -21.22 -0.80 19.46
CA THR A 46 -22.04 -0.78 18.25
C THR A 46 -22.81 0.52 18.16
N SER A 47 -22.69 1.20 17.04
CA SER A 47 -23.46 2.40 16.69
C SER A 47 -24.36 2.11 15.49
N GLU A 48 -25.66 2.23 15.67
CA GLU A 48 -26.61 2.19 14.56
C GLU A 48 -26.94 3.62 14.14
N LEU A 49 -26.81 3.87 12.87
CA LEU A 49 -26.95 5.20 12.29
C LEU A 49 -28.13 5.24 11.30
N THR A 50 -29.05 6.14 11.59
CA THR A 50 -30.15 6.49 10.70
C THR A 50 -29.90 7.87 10.16
N GLY A 51 -29.50 7.99 8.93
CA GLY A 51 -29.25 9.28 8.28
C GLY A 51 -28.68 9.11 6.89
N ASP A 52 -29.00 10.05 6.02
CA ASP A 52 -28.44 10.06 4.67
C ASP A 52 -27.02 10.65 4.68
N PHE A 53 -26.08 9.88 4.22
CA PHE A 53 -24.71 10.30 3.97
C PHE A 53 -24.22 9.64 2.68
N THR A 54 -23.41 10.33 1.93
CA THR A 54 -22.75 9.81 0.72
C THR A 54 -21.22 9.80 0.87
N ARG A 55 -20.71 10.47 1.91
CA ARG A 55 -19.29 10.54 2.20
C ARG A 55 -18.96 9.78 3.48
N ILE A 56 -17.81 9.14 3.49
CA ILE A 56 -17.33 8.33 4.62
C ILE A 56 -15.91 8.77 4.93
N SER A 57 -15.67 9.13 6.18
CA SER A 57 -14.34 9.49 6.68
C SER A 57 -14.03 8.67 7.93
N ILE A 58 -12.95 7.89 7.87
CA ILE A 58 -12.48 7.02 8.94
C ILE A 58 -11.06 7.45 9.30
N VAL A 59 -10.87 7.88 10.53
CA VAL A 59 -9.54 8.25 11.07
C VAL A 59 -9.28 7.40 12.31
N THR A 60 -8.28 6.54 12.20
CA THR A 60 -7.91 5.64 13.30
C THR A 60 -6.39 5.52 13.42
N GLY A 61 -5.88 5.26 14.62
CA GLY A 61 -4.45 5.00 14.84
C GLY A 61 -4.13 3.54 14.60
N THR A 62 -4.51 2.69 15.55
CA THR A 62 -4.19 1.25 15.48
C THR A 62 -5.48 0.46 15.42
N ALA A 63 -6.01 0.24 14.24
CA ALA A 63 -7.19 -0.61 14.03
C ALA A 63 -7.27 -1.08 12.59
N ASP A 64 -7.72 -2.32 12.39
CA ASP A 64 -8.13 -2.77 11.07
C ASP A 64 -9.45 -2.09 10.69
N VAL A 65 -9.57 -1.67 9.44
CA VAL A 65 -10.77 -1.04 8.88
C VAL A 65 -11.39 -2.00 7.86
N ILE A 66 -12.59 -2.48 8.15
CA ILE A 66 -13.28 -3.44 7.29
C ILE A 66 -14.65 -2.87 6.90
N LEU A 67 -14.88 -2.69 5.60
CA LEU A 67 -16.20 -2.39 5.07
C LEU A 67 -16.95 -3.70 4.80
N VAL A 68 -18.20 -3.77 5.21
CA VAL A 68 -19.05 -4.95 5.01
C VAL A 68 -20.33 -4.52 4.31
N PRO A 69 -20.64 -5.08 3.14
CA PRO A 69 -21.87 -4.76 2.44
C PRO A 69 -23.08 -5.38 3.14
N THR A 70 -24.16 -4.62 3.22
CA THR A 70 -25.45 -5.10 3.77
C THR A 70 -26.59 -4.86 2.79
N ASP A 71 -27.59 -5.72 2.84
CA ASP A 71 -28.84 -5.55 2.08
C ASP A 71 -29.85 -4.67 2.84
N GLY A 72 -29.54 -4.22 4.07
CA GLY A 72 -30.34 -3.31 4.87
C GLY A 72 -30.17 -1.86 4.47
N GLU A 73 -31.09 -0.98 4.90
CA GLU A 73 -31.04 0.45 4.64
C GLU A 73 -30.19 1.23 5.65
N ASN A 74 -29.92 0.66 6.82
CA ASN A 74 -29.23 1.30 7.93
C ASN A 74 -27.73 0.98 7.90
N CYS A 75 -26.94 1.99 8.27
CA CYS A 75 -25.52 1.81 8.55
C CYS A 75 -25.32 1.37 10.00
N ARG A 76 -24.42 0.41 10.21
CA ARG A 76 -23.98 -0.02 11.53
C ARG A 76 -22.47 -0.01 11.60
N VAL A 77 -21.93 0.56 12.66
CA VAL A 77 -20.48 0.58 12.91
C VAL A 77 -20.22 -0.20 14.20
N GLU A 78 -19.34 -1.19 14.10
CA GLU A 78 -18.86 -1.97 15.25
C GLU A 78 -17.37 -1.66 15.47
N CYS A 79 -17.05 -1.10 16.63
CA CYS A 79 -15.69 -0.82 17.05
C CYS A 79 -15.28 -1.78 18.15
N ARG A 80 -14.25 -2.60 17.89
CA ARG A 80 -13.59 -3.39 18.91
C ARG A 80 -12.48 -2.56 19.52
N GLU A 81 -12.68 -2.06 20.73
CA GLU A 81 -11.88 -0.97 21.31
C GLU A 81 -11.76 -1.10 22.82
N THR A 82 -11.00 -0.24 23.46
CA THR A 82 -10.82 -0.20 24.90
C THR A 82 -11.48 1.04 25.49
N ASN A 83 -11.62 1.10 26.82
CA ASN A 83 -12.16 2.28 27.49
C ASN A 83 -11.29 3.55 27.38
N LYS A 84 -10.01 3.43 26.99
CA LYS A 84 -9.09 4.56 26.83
C LYS A 84 -8.83 4.92 25.37
N VAL A 85 -9.03 3.98 24.45
CA VAL A 85 -8.89 4.18 23.00
C VAL A 85 -10.18 3.72 22.37
N TYR A 86 -10.99 4.65 21.91
CA TYR A 86 -12.31 4.40 21.38
C TYR A 86 -12.62 5.32 20.20
N HIS A 87 -13.68 5.01 19.46
CA HIS A 87 -14.09 5.78 18.30
C HIS A 87 -15.41 6.52 18.57
N ILE A 88 -15.44 7.77 18.15
CA ILE A 88 -16.67 8.56 18.07
C ILE A 88 -17.23 8.38 16.66
N VAL A 89 -18.48 7.94 16.60
CA VAL A 89 -19.20 7.70 15.36
C VAL A 89 -20.33 8.71 15.23
N SER A 90 -20.35 9.50 14.18
CA SER A 90 -21.38 10.52 13.95
C SER A 90 -21.65 10.73 12.48
N VAL A 91 -22.81 11.30 12.16
CA VAL A 91 -23.11 11.78 10.81
C VAL A 91 -23.25 13.30 10.84
N MET A 92 -22.38 13.99 10.11
CA MET A 92 -22.37 15.45 10.01
C MET A 92 -22.30 15.88 8.55
N GLU A 93 -23.17 16.77 8.15
CA GLU A 93 -23.20 17.37 6.80
C GLU A 93 -23.14 16.33 5.66
N GLY A 94 -23.85 15.20 5.80
CA GLY A 94 -23.87 14.12 4.81
C GLY A 94 -22.58 13.30 4.77
N THR A 95 -21.77 13.35 5.84
CA THR A 95 -20.55 12.56 6.01
C THR A 95 -20.67 11.68 7.25
N LEU A 96 -20.45 10.37 7.08
CA LEU A 96 -20.21 9.46 8.19
C LEU A 96 -18.78 9.69 8.68
N LEU A 97 -18.62 10.14 9.93
CA LEU A 97 -17.35 10.39 10.58
C LEU A 97 -17.11 9.31 11.62
N ILE A 98 -15.95 8.67 11.55
CA ILE A 98 -15.46 7.70 12.54
C ILE A 98 -14.07 8.17 12.95
N GLU A 99 -13.95 8.69 14.17
CA GLU A 99 -12.72 9.32 14.64
C GLU A 99 -12.25 8.69 15.94
N MET A 100 -10.99 8.27 15.99
CA MET A 100 -10.38 7.70 17.17
C MET A 100 -10.07 8.78 18.20
N VAL A 101 -10.38 8.46 19.45
CA VAL A 101 -9.98 9.22 20.65
C VAL A 101 -9.03 8.38 21.48
N ASP A 102 -7.82 8.87 21.69
CA ASP A 102 -6.82 8.22 22.53
C ASP A 102 -6.62 9.03 23.82
N GLN A 103 -7.03 8.48 24.94
CA GLN A 103 -6.91 9.07 26.28
C GLN A 103 -5.75 8.47 27.09
N ARG A 104 -4.89 7.66 26.46
CA ARG A 104 -3.75 7.06 27.14
C ARG A 104 -2.70 8.11 27.50
N ALA A 105 -2.08 7.95 28.65
CA ALA A 105 -0.88 8.69 28.97
C ALA A 105 0.30 8.20 28.11
N TRP A 106 1.29 9.04 27.85
CA TRP A 106 2.41 8.73 26.96
C TRP A 106 3.15 7.42 27.32
N TYR A 107 3.22 7.04 28.59
CA TYR A 107 3.86 5.80 29.06
C TYR A 107 2.96 4.55 28.87
N GLU A 108 1.68 4.71 28.60
CA GLU A 108 0.73 3.61 28.33
C GLU A 108 0.77 3.16 26.87
N HIS A 109 1.49 3.87 26.01
CA HIS A 109 1.69 3.46 24.62
C HIS A 109 2.65 2.25 24.46
N ILE A 110 3.40 1.90 25.53
CA ILE A 110 4.32 0.76 25.51
C ILE A 110 3.56 -0.47 26.01
N HIS A 111 2.71 -1.02 25.17
CA HIS A 111 2.00 -2.27 25.45
C HIS A 111 2.30 -3.30 24.37
N PHE A 112 2.58 -4.52 24.79
CA PHE A 112 2.69 -5.70 23.93
C PHE A 112 1.35 -6.46 23.99
N GLY A 113 0.34 -5.97 23.29
CA GLY A 113 -0.94 -6.66 23.15
C GLY A 113 -0.96 -7.51 21.88
N PHE A 114 -1.53 -8.71 21.94
CA PHE A 114 -1.68 -9.61 20.78
C PHE A 114 -3.01 -9.43 20.05
N GLU A 115 -3.88 -8.56 20.54
CA GLU A 115 -5.21 -8.31 19.95
C GLU A 115 -5.23 -6.96 19.25
N SER A 116 -5.65 -6.95 17.98
CA SER A 116 -5.79 -5.72 17.20
C SER A 116 -7.18 -5.11 17.38
N PRO A 117 -7.27 -3.80 17.63
CA PRO A 117 -8.52 -3.06 17.49
C PRO A 117 -9.08 -3.23 16.09
N ARG A 118 -10.39 -3.05 15.92
CA ARG A 118 -11.05 -3.18 14.62
C ARG A 118 -12.25 -2.26 14.52
N VAL A 119 -12.36 -1.61 13.38
CA VAL A 119 -13.52 -0.82 12.97
C VAL A 119 -14.19 -1.56 11.81
N THR A 120 -15.38 -2.10 12.05
CA THR A 120 -16.18 -2.76 11.02
C THR A 120 -17.36 -1.86 10.67
N VAL A 121 -17.46 -1.45 9.43
CA VAL A 121 -18.52 -0.55 8.94
C VAL A 121 -19.44 -1.32 8.01
N TYR A 122 -20.62 -1.61 8.48
CA TYR A 122 -21.68 -2.25 7.71
C TYR A 122 -22.44 -1.20 6.94
N LEU A 123 -22.35 -1.23 5.63
CA LEU A 123 -22.90 -0.21 4.73
C LEU A 123 -23.94 -0.81 3.77
N PRO A 124 -25.05 -0.12 3.53
CA PRO A 124 -25.96 -0.43 2.42
C PRO A 124 -25.22 -0.49 1.08
N LYS A 125 -25.61 -1.42 0.22
CA LYS A 125 -25.09 -1.52 -1.15
C LYS A 125 -25.69 -0.38 -1.99
N ARG A 126 -24.96 0.69 -2.16
CA ARG A 126 -25.32 1.85 -2.99
C ARG A 126 -24.06 2.57 -3.45
N GLU A 127 -24.21 3.56 -4.30
CA GLU A 127 -23.12 4.46 -4.66
C GLU A 127 -22.83 5.46 -3.55
N TYR A 128 -21.56 5.73 -3.33
CA TYR A 128 -21.04 6.72 -2.39
C TYR A 128 -20.14 7.72 -3.11
N ASP A 129 -20.16 8.97 -2.67
CA ASP A 129 -19.31 10.01 -3.27
C ASP A 129 -17.84 9.78 -2.92
N THR A 130 -17.54 9.66 -1.62
CA THR A 130 -16.13 9.59 -1.18
C THR A 130 -15.96 8.62 -0.02
N LEU A 131 -14.93 7.79 -0.12
CA LEU A 131 -14.36 7.05 0.99
C LEU A 131 -12.98 7.63 1.29
N SER A 132 -12.76 8.10 2.52
CA SER A 132 -11.45 8.53 3.01
C SER A 132 -11.10 7.72 4.25
N VAL A 133 -10.00 6.99 4.21
CA VAL A 133 -9.47 6.20 5.33
C VAL A 133 -8.08 6.68 5.65
N ALA A 134 -7.83 7.07 6.90
CA ALA A 134 -6.52 7.37 7.43
C ALA A 134 -6.24 6.43 8.61
N VAL A 135 -5.20 5.59 8.48
CA VAL A 135 -4.84 4.57 9.49
C VAL A 135 -3.33 4.55 9.70
N ASP A 136 -2.87 4.69 10.96
CA ASP A 136 -1.43 4.62 11.23
C ASP A 136 -0.92 3.16 11.19
N THR A 137 -1.66 2.23 11.80
CA THR A 137 -1.34 0.80 11.78
C THR A 137 -2.60 -0.04 11.73
N GLY A 138 -2.74 -0.86 10.71
CA GLY A 138 -3.90 -1.74 10.50
C GLY A 138 -4.14 -2.02 9.02
N HIS A 139 -4.90 -3.05 8.75
CA HIS A 139 -5.30 -3.41 7.39
C HIS A 139 -6.58 -2.69 7.00
N THR A 140 -6.70 -2.36 5.72
CA THR A 140 -7.93 -1.77 5.16
C THR A 140 -8.52 -2.70 4.11
N GLU A 141 -9.80 -3.06 4.27
CA GLU A 141 -10.50 -3.97 3.37
C GLU A 141 -11.76 -3.34 2.80
N ILE A 142 -11.80 -3.19 1.47
CA ILE A 142 -12.87 -2.57 0.70
C ILE A 142 -13.37 -3.57 -0.34
N PRO A 143 -14.49 -4.26 -0.09
CA PRO A 143 -15.00 -5.32 -0.97
C PRO A 143 -15.63 -4.80 -2.26
N ALA A 144 -15.82 -5.71 -3.22
CA ALA A 144 -16.29 -5.43 -4.57
C ALA A 144 -17.77 -4.98 -4.68
N ASP A 145 -18.55 -5.13 -3.60
CA ASP A 145 -19.98 -4.77 -3.61
C ASP A 145 -20.24 -3.26 -3.55
N PHE A 146 -19.20 -2.46 -3.47
CA PHE A 146 -19.31 -1.01 -3.34
C PHE A 146 -18.89 -0.28 -4.62
N THR A 147 -19.53 0.85 -4.85
CA THR A 147 -19.17 1.83 -5.88
C THR A 147 -18.93 3.18 -5.21
N PHE A 148 -17.77 3.78 -5.46
CA PHE A 148 -17.42 5.11 -4.98
C PHE A 148 -17.11 6.04 -6.14
N ALA A 149 -17.43 7.32 -6.04
CA ALA A 149 -16.87 8.29 -6.98
C ALA A 149 -15.37 8.44 -6.75
N SER A 150 -14.92 8.53 -5.48
CA SER A 150 -13.50 8.56 -5.17
C SER A 150 -13.17 7.78 -3.90
N VAL A 151 -12.00 7.15 -3.91
CA VAL A 151 -11.42 6.44 -2.75
C VAL A 151 -10.06 7.02 -2.44
N ARG A 152 -9.83 7.35 -1.18
CA ARG A 152 -8.53 7.75 -0.65
C ARG A 152 -8.19 6.91 0.57
N VAL A 153 -7.02 6.28 0.56
CA VAL A 153 -6.47 5.54 1.71
C VAL A 153 -5.06 6.02 1.99
N ASP A 154 -4.85 6.56 3.19
CA ASP A 154 -3.53 6.96 3.70
C ASP A 154 -3.16 6.03 4.87
N GLY A 155 -2.24 5.09 4.65
CA GLY A 155 -1.80 4.09 5.62
C GLY A 155 -0.35 4.29 6.06
N GLY A 156 -0.07 4.06 7.35
CA GLY A 156 1.28 3.94 7.86
C GLY A 156 1.82 2.53 7.68
N THR A 157 1.34 1.58 8.47
CA THR A 157 1.74 0.15 8.39
C THR A 157 0.52 -0.74 8.28
N GLY A 158 0.47 -1.58 7.28
CA GLY A 158 -0.61 -2.53 7.01
C GLY A 158 -0.95 -2.59 5.54
N ASP A 159 -1.68 -3.62 5.16
CA ASP A 159 -2.05 -3.85 3.77
C ASP A 159 -3.39 -3.18 3.43
N VAL A 160 -3.54 -2.81 2.17
CA VAL A 160 -4.79 -2.29 1.63
C VAL A 160 -5.28 -3.23 0.53
N ASN A 161 -6.47 -3.79 0.74
CA ASN A 161 -7.17 -4.60 -0.24
C ASN A 161 -8.38 -3.82 -0.74
N CYS A 162 -8.39 -3.44 -2.01
CA CYS A 162 -9.47 -2.70 -2.64
C CYS A 162 -10.00 -3.47 -3.85
N CYS A 163 -11.25 -3.91 -3.74
CA CYS A 163 -11.94 -4.58 -4.85
C CYS A 163 -13.13 -3.75 -5.38
N ALA A 164 -13.42 -2.60 -4.78
CA ALA A 164 -14.55 -1.75 -5.14
C ALA A 164 -14.37 -1.07 -6.51
N ASP A 165 -15.48 -0.74 -7.14
CA ASP A 165 -15.51 0.14 -8.31
C ASP A 165 -15.29 1.60 -7.88
N VAL A 166 -14.43 2.34 -8.61
CA VAL A 166 -14.12 3.75 -8.33
C VAL A 166 -14.22 4.56 -9.59
N ASN A 167 -15.26 5.38 -9.72
CA ASN A 167 -15.59 6.04 -11.00
C ASN A 167 -14.57 7.12 -11.41
N ASP A 168 -14.08 7.94 -10.47
CA ASP A 168 -13.20 9.07 -10.79
C ASP A 168 -11.74 8.79 -10.42
N ARG A 169 -11.46 8.50 -9.14
CA ARG A 169 -10.08 8.40 -8.66
C ARG A 169 -9.91 7.49 -7.45
N ALA A 170 -8.98 6.56 -7.55
CA ALA A 170 -8.43 5.80 -6.42
C ALA A 170 -7.02 6.30 -6.08
N ASP A 171 -6.82 6.80 -4.86
CA ASP A 171 -5.54 7.33 -4.35
C ASP A 171 -5.16 6.57 -3.07
N ILE A 172 -4.27 5.60 -3.20
CA ILE A 172 -3.91 4.68 -2.12
C ILE A 172 -2.42 4.83 -1.82
N SER A 173 -2.09 5.21 -0.58
CA SER A 173 -0.71 5.38 -0.14
C SER A 173 -0.49 4.66 1.18
N VAL A 174 0.55 3.82 1.25
CA VAL A 174 1.01 3.20 2.49
C VAL A 174 2.51 3.39 2.65
N THR A 175 2.98 3.48 3.89
CA THR A 175 4.43 3.54 4.12
C THR A 175 5.04 2.14 4.11
N THR A 176 4.43 1.19 4.82
CA THR A 176 4.87 -0.20 4.86
C THR A 176 3.68 -1.14 4.76
N GLY A 177 3.62 -1.91 3.72
CA GLY A 177 2.53 -2.86 3.45
C GLY A 177 2.25 -3.00 1.96
N ASP A 178 1.42 -3.95 1.63
CA ASP A 178 1.05 -4.27 0.26
C ASP A 178 -0.23 -3.53 -0.13
N ILE A 179 -0.29 -3.11 -1.39
CA ILE A 179 -1.51 -2.56 -2.00
C ILE A 179 -1.99 -3.58 -3.03
N ASN A 180 -3.17 -4.11 -2.79
CA ASN A 180 -3.81 -5.09 -3.67
C ASN A 180 -5.11 -4.51 -4.21
N ILE A 181 -5.22 -4.42 -5.54
CA ILE A 181 -6.45 -4.05 -6.24
C ILE A 181 -6.84 -5.24 -7.11
N ASP A 182 -7.99 -5.83 -6.86
CA ASP A 182 -8.46 -7.00 -7.60
C ASP A 182 -9.85 -6.76 -8.20
N GLY A 183 -9.90 -6.68 -9.52
CA GLY A 183 -11.11 -6.31 -10.26
C GLY A 183 -11.37 -4.82 -10.19
N GLY A 184 -12.61 -4.45 -10.48
CA GLY A 184 -13.07 -3.08 -10.42
C GLY A 184 -12.81 -2.28 -11.70
N ILE A 185 -13.56 -1.20 -11.80
CA ILE A 185 -13.44 -0.18 -12.86
C ILE A 185 -13.00 1.11 -12.18
N ALA A 186 -12.01 1.78 -12.74
CA ALA A 186 -11.53 3.02 -12.14
C ALA A 186 -11.34 4.11 -13.19
N GLY A 187 -11.49 5.36 -12.77
CA GLY A 187 -11.09 6.53 -13.54
C GLY A 187 -9.55 6.61 -13.60
N ASN A 188 -8.95 7.20 -12.57
CA ASN A 188 -7.50 7.24 -12.41
C ASN A 188 -7.08 6.46 -11.17
N ILE A 189 -5.95 5.78 -11.23
CA ILE A 189 -5.40 5.05 -10.08
C ILE A 189 -4.01 5.60 -9.76
N ARG A 190 -3.83 6.00 -8.50
CA ARG A 190 -2.53 6.28 -7.93
C ARG A 190 -2.28 5.37 -6.75
N CYS A 191 -1.21 4.58 -6.80
CA CYS A 191 -0.77 3.74 -5.70
C CYS A 191 0.68 4.05 -5.33
N LYS A 192 0.94 4.19 -4.03
CA LYS A 192 2.28 4.45 -3.53
C LYS A 192 2.60 3.60 -2.30
N THR A 193 3.72 2.89 -2.32
CA THR A 193 4.27 2.25 -1.12
C THR A 193 5.78 2.50 -1.01
N SER A 194 6.27 2.73 0.20
CA SER A 194 7.72 2.84 0.40
C SER A 194 8.34 1.45 0.55
N THR A 195 7.73 0.56 1.31
CA THR A 195 8.18 -0.83 1.47
C THR A 195 6.98 -1.77 1.39
N GLY A 196 6.96 -2.63 0.40
CA GLY A 196 5.86 -3.55 0.13
C GLY A 196 5.62 -3.72 -1.36
N HIS A 197 4.57 -4.40 -1.71
CA HIS A 197 4.23 -4.73 -3.09
C HIS A 197 2.99 -3.97 -3.56
N ILE A 198 2.92 -3.68 -4.86
CA ILE A 198 1.69 -3.23 -5.50
C ILE A 198 1.26 -4.31 -6.49
N ASN A 199 0.06 -4.82 -6.30
CA ASN A 199 -0.54 -5.85 -7.14
C ASN A 199 -1.88 -5.36 -7.69
N LEU A 200 -1.98 -5.23 -9.01
CA LEU A 200 -3.24 -4.95 -9.69
C LEU A 200 -3.61 -6.16 -10.54
N ASN A 201 -4.82 -6.66 -10.37
CA ASN A 201 -5.30 -7.84 -11.08
C ASN A 201 -6.69 -7.57 -11.64
N ARG A 202 -6.91 -7.84 -12.93
CA ARG A 202 -8.20 -7.70 -13.64
C ARG A 202 -8.81 -6.30 -13.54
N VAL A 203 -7.97 -5.26 -13.65
CA VAL A 203 -8.38 -3.86 -13.51
C VAL A 203 -8.62 -3.22 -14.86
N THR A 204 -9.75 -2.56 -15.02
CA THR A 204 -10.04 -1.68 -16.15
C THR A 204 -10.03 -0.24 -15.70
N CYS A 205 -9.07 0.54 -16.19
CA CYS A 205 -8.91 1.95 -15.85
C CYS A 205 -9.15 2.82 -17.09
N SER A 206 -10.09 3.74 -17.03
CA SER A 206 -10.37 4.66 -18.16
C SER A 206 -9.35 5.80 -18.24
N GLY A 207 -8.64 6.07 -17.17
CA GLY A 207 -7.60 7.10 -17.04
C GLY A 207 -6.19 6.52 -16.94
N ASP A 208 -5.38 7.18 -16.13
CA ASP A 208 -3.97 6.87 -15.96
C ASP A 208 -3.70 6.06 -14.68
N LEU A 209 -2.71 5.18 -14.77
CA LEU A 209 -2.11 4.49 -13.63
C LEU A 209 -0.78 5.16 -13.27
N ASP A 210 -0.66 5.65 -12.04
CA ASP A 210 0.56 6.21 -11.45
C ASP A 210 0.98 5.34 -10.24
N LEU A 211 2.01 4.50 -10.42
CA LEU A 211 2.37 3.46 -9.47
C LEU A 211 3.82 3.66 -8.99
N ASN A 212 3.99 3.90 -7.68
CA ASN A 212 5.31 4.14 -7.10
C ASN A 212 5.61 3.13 -5.99
N VAL A 213 6.71 2.37 -6.17
CA VAL A 213 7.18 1.39 -5.18
C VAL A 213 8.66 1.64 -4.92
N SER A 214 9.02 2.21 -3.77
CA SER A 214 10.43 2.47 -3.49
C SER A 214 11.21 1.17 -3.26
N SER A 215 10.68 0.23 -2.47
CA SER A 215 11.28 -1.10 -2.25
C SER A 215 10.22 -2.18 -2.26
N GLY A 216 10.22 -3.01 -3.29
CA GLY A 216 9.26 -4.10 -3.47
C GLY A 216 8.91 -4.37 -4.91
N LYS A 217 8.05 -5.32 -5.13
CA LYS A 217 7.62 -5.75 -6.47
C LYS A 217 6.39 -4.98 -6.93
N LEU A 218 6.32 -4.75 -8.23
CA LEU A 218 5.13 -4.25 -8.91
C LEU A 218 4.62 -5.32 -9.87
N THR A 219 3.39 -5.76 -9.67
CA THR A 219 2.77 -6.79 -10.51
C THR A 219 1.45 -6.29 -11.07
N LEU A 220 1.31 -6.30 -12.38
CA LEU A 220 0.07 -6.02 -13.09
C LEU A 220 -0.33 -7.26 -13.90
N THR A 221 -1.57 -7.72 -13.75
CA THR A 221 -2.10 -8.85 -14.49
C THR A 221 -3.49 -8.50 -15.04
N ASP A 222 -3.69 -8.69 -16.35
CA ASP A 222 -4.97 -8.42 -17.01
C ASP A 222 -5.46 -6.97 -16.78
N VAL A 223 -4.61 -5.99 -17.08
CA VAL A 223 -4.90 -4.57 -16.87
C VAL A 223 -5.07 -3.85 -18.20
N THR A 224 -6.12 -3.05 -18.31
CA THR A 224 -6.36 -2.16 -19.46
C THR A 224 -6.53 -0.72 -18.95
N CYS A 225 -5.81 0.24 -19.57
CA CYS A 225 -5.82 1.64 -19.15
C CYS A 225 -5.45 2.61 -20.29
N ARG A 226 -5.44 3.91 -19.99
CA ARG A 226 -4.97 4.93 -20.93
C ARG A 226 -3.44 5.02 -20.95
N SER A 227 -2.82 5.27 -19.82
CA SER A 227 -1.36 5.31 -19.68
C SER A 227 -0.92 4.68 -18.36
N ILE A 228 0.30 4.15 -18.35
CA ILE A 228 0.96 3.64 -17.16
C ILE A 228 2.25 4.38 -16.95
N SER A 229 2.44 4.93 -15.75
CA SER A 229 3.71 5.45 -15.28
C SER A 229 4.09 4.74 -13.99
N THR A 230 5.28 4.15 -13.97
CA THR A 230 5.81 3.53 -12.76
C THR A 230 7.21 3.99 -12.46
N ASP A 231 7.46 4.31 -11.20
CA ASP A 231 8.76 4.71 -10.68
C ASP A 231 9.10 3.93 -9.41
N GLY A 232 10.38 3.67 -9.20
CA GLY A 232 10.84 3.01 -7.98
C GLY A 232 12.32 2.68 -7.95
N ASN A 233 12.81 2.36 -6.75
CA ASN A 233 14.24 2.15 -6.54
C ASN A 233 14.64 0.67 -6.66
N THR A 234 14.04 -0.21 -5.86
CA THR A 234 14.48 -1.61 -5.78
C THR A 234 13.31 -2.58 -5.87
N GLY A 235 13.42 -3.54 -6.75
CA GLY A 235 12.46 -4.63 -6.94
C GLY A 235 11.98 -4.79 -8.36
N ASP A 236 11.50 -5.98 -8.66
CA ASP A 236 11.12 -6.36 -10.00
C ASP A 236 9.76 -5.77 -10.41
N VAL A 237 9.62 -5.51 -11.70
CA VAL A 237 8.36 -5.17 -12.35
C VAL A 237 7.93 -6.31 -13.24
N ARG A 238 6.71 -6.80 -13.03
CA ARG A 238 6.13 -7.85 -13.89
C ARG A 238 4.74 -7.45 -14.36
N PHE A 239 4.59 -7.28 -15.64
CA PHE A 239 3.32 -7.01 -16.31
C PHE A 239 2.95 -8.18 -17.19
N ARG A 240 1.73 -8.68 -17.03
CA ARG A 240 1.16 -9.75 -17.85
C ARG A 240 -0.16 -9.29 -18.41
N ASN A 241 -0.31 -9.42 -19.73
CA ASN A 241 -1.54 -9.06 -20.42
C ASN A 241 -1.98 -7.60 -20.10
N VAL A 242 -1.04 -6.66 -20.22
CA VAL A 242 -1.29 -5.25 -19.90
C VAL A 242 -1.35 -4.44 -21.19
N LEU A 243 -2.46 -3.71 -21.36
CA LEU A 243 -2.73 -2.91 -22.54
C LEU A 243 -2.93 -1.44 -22.15
N ALA A 244 -2.08 -0.57 -22.69
CA ALA A 244 -2.25 0.87 -22.54
C ALA A 244 -2.56 1.50 -23.91
N SER A 245 -3.57 2.37 -23.97
CA SER A 245 -3.99 2.98 -25.23
C SER A 245 -3.10 4.15 -25.68
N VAL A 246 -2.22 4.68 -24.80
CA VAL A 246 -1.31 5.80 -25.08
C VAL A 246 0.14 5.42 -24.78
N SER A 247 0.48 5.13 -23.52
CA SER A 247 1.87 4.91 -23.13
C SER A 247 2.03 3.96 -21.94
N LEU A 248 3.19 3.28 -21.93
CA LEU A 248 3.64 2.43 -20.83
C LEU A 248 5.07 2.84 -20.49
N THR A 249 5.28 3.43 -19.33
CA THR A 249 6.59 3.88 -18.84
C THR A 249 6.97 3.18 -17.56
N VAL A 250 8.16 2.59 -17.52
CA VAL A 250 8.72 1.92 -16.34
C VAL A 250 10.12 2.47 -16.08
N GLU A 251 10.34 3.00 -14.88
CA GLU A 251 11.65 3.48 -14.42
C GLU A 251 12.03 2.76 -13.13
N ARG A 252 13.22 2.12 -13.13
CA ARG A 252 13.79 1.41 -11.98
C ARG A 252 15.27 1.72 -11.81
N SER A 253 15.71 1.82 -10.54
CA SER A 253 17.16 1.83 -10.29
C SER A 253 17.70 0.41 -10.26
N THR A 254 17.05 -0.52 -9.57
CA THR A 254 17.50 -1.92 -9.47
C THR A 254 16.31 -2.88 -9.50
N GLY A 255 16.33 -3.82 -10.40
CA GLY A 255 15.33 -4.87 -10.57
C GLY A 255 15.10 -5.23 -12.02
N ASP A 256 14.61 -6.43 -12.25
CA ASP A 256 14.24 -6.91 -13.58
C ASP A 256 12.88 -6.34 -14.00
N VAL A 257 12.77 -6.00 -15.29
CA VAL A 257 11.52 -5.55 -15.90
C VAL A 257 11.04 -6.63 -16.88
N THR A 258 9.89 -7.21 -16.61
CA THR A 258 9.30 -8.27 -17.44
C THR A 258 7.92 -7.84 -17.94
N LEU A 259 7.77 -7.80 -19.26
CA LEU A 259 6.48 -7.61 -19.93
C LEU A 259 6.10 -8.91 -20.66
N GLU A 260 4.93 -9.45 -20.35
CA GLU A 260 4.40 -10.67 -20.99
C GLU A 260 3.08 -10.34 -21.71
N SER A 261 3.05 -10.44 -23.03
CA SER A 261 1.87 -10.13 -23.87
C SER A 261 1.31 -8.71 -23.62
N CYS A 262 2.19 -7.73 -23.50
CA CYS A 262 1.83 -6.33 -23.28
C CYS A 262 1.84 -5.52 -24.58
N ASP A 263 1.10 -4.41 -24.61
CA ASP A 263 1.16 -3.48 -25.73
C ASP A 263 0.78 -2.03 -25.32
N ALA A 264 1.40 -1.08 -26.02
CA ALA A 264 1.04 0.34 -25.99
C ALA A 264 1.63 1.02 -27.23
N PRO A 265 1.08 2.14 -27.73
CA PRO A 265 1.67 2.93 -28.80
C PRO A 265 3.10 3.40 -28.48
N THR A 266 3.35 3.76 -27.24
CA THR A 266 4.69 4.15 -26.77
C THR A 266 5.04 3.33 -25.54
N ILE A 267 6.18 2.61 -25.58
CA ILE A 267 6.71 1.85 -24.44
C ILE A 267 8.10 2.36 -24.13
N ARG A 268 8.33 2.76 -22.87
CA ARG A 268 9.63 3.21 -22.36
C ARG A 268 9.98 2.42 -21.11
N LEU A 269 11.10 1.71 -21.16
CA LEU A 269 11.60 0.90 -20.05
C LEU A 269 13.01 1.34 -19.69
N GLU A 270 13.24 1.65 -18.42
CA GLU A 270 14.56 2.03 -17.93
C GLU A 270 14.90 1.29 -16.65
N THR A 271 16.10 0.72 -16.58
CA THR A 271 16.69 0.17 -15.36
C THR A 271 18.18 0.49 -15.30
N SER A 272 18.69 0.85 -14.12
CA SER A 272 20.13 0.99 -13.99
C SER A 272 20.80 -0.38 -13.85
N THR A 273 20.23 -1.27 -13.03
CA THR A 273 20.75 -2.63 -12.84
C THR A 273 19.59 -3.64 -12.86
N GLY A 274 19.58 -4.49 -13.86
CA GLY A 274 18.56 -5.52 -14.07
C GLY A 274 18.34 -5.83 -15.53
N ASN A 275 17.70 -6.92 -15.82
CA ASN A 275 17.38 -7.35 -17.17
C ASN A 275 16.02 -6.80 -17.61
N ILE A 276 15.87 -6.52 -18.90
CA ILE A 276 14.60 -6.16 -19.50
C ILE A 276 14.18 -7.29 -20.45
N SER A 277 13.05 -7.93 -20.16
CA SER A 277 12.44 -8.95 -21.00
C SER A 277 11.05 -8.50 -21.43
N ALA A 278 10.81 -8.33 -22.71
CA ALA A 278 9.52 -7.88 -23.22
C ALA A 278 8.97 -8.78 -24.30
N SER A 279 7.78 -9.30 -24.11
CA SER A 279 6.96 -9.96 -25.12
C SER A 279 5.79 -9.05 -25.48
N LEU A 280 5.78 -8.55 -26.71
CA LEU A 280 4.83 -7.54 -27.20
C LEU A 280 3.85 -8.16 -28.20
N ARG A 281 2.64 -7.62 -28.24
CA ARG A 281 1.61 -8.07 -29.20
C ARG A 281 1.80 -7.50 -30.61
N SER A 282 2.54 -6.40 -30.73
CA SER A 282 2.78 -5.77 -32.03
C SER A 282 4.24 -5.32 -32.19
N ALA A 283 4.71 -5.34 -33.43
CA ALA A 283 6.05 -4.87 -33.75
C ALA A 283 6.12 -3.36 -33.69
N LYS A 284 7.17 -2.82 -33.08
CA LYS A 284 7.42 -1.39 -32.85
C LYS A 284 8.67 -0.92 -33.61
N ILE A 285 8.91 0.38 -33.59
CA ILE A 285 10.22 0.92 -33.92
C ILE A 285 11.07 0.81 -32.64
N PHE A 286 12.08 -0.08 -32.67
CA PHE A 286 12.90 -0.40 -31.51
C PHE A 286 14.12 0.51 -31.40
N SER A 287 14.31 1.12 -30.22
CA SER A 287 15.51 1.83 -29.80
C SER A 287 15.98 1.25 -28.47
N VAL A 288 16.99 0.40 -28.50
CA VAL A 288 17.39 -0.39 -27.34
C VAL A 288 18.86 -0.24 -27.08
N HIS A 289 19.24 0.09 -25.84
CA HIS A 289 20.62 0.29 -25.44
C HIS A 289 20.94 -0.34 -24.10
N SER A 290 22.05 -1.06 -24.02
CA SER A 290 22.64 -1.53 -22.77
C SER A 290 24.10 -1.21 -22.74
N ASP A 291 24.61 -0.54 -21.69
CA ASP A 291 26.01 -0.24 -21.53
C ASP A 291 26.86 -1.51 -21.30
N ASN A 292 26.33 -2.40 -20.42
CA ASN A 292 26.98 -3.66 -20.05
C ASN A 292 25.96 -4.81 -20.11
N GLY A 293 25.69 -5.32 -21.30
CA GLY A 293 24.75 -6.42 -21.52
C GLY A 293 24.55 -6.70 -23.01
N VAL A 294 23.81 -7.77 -23.27
CA VAL A 294 23.48 -8.21 -24.63
C VAL A 294 22.09 -7.73 -25.00
N THR A 295 21.97 -7.09 -26.15
CA THR A 295 20.68 -6.66 -26.68
C THR A 295 20.20 -7.61 -27.79
N ARG A 296 18.96 -8.08 -27.70
CA ARG A 296 18.28 -8.89 -28.71
C ARG A 296 16.91 -8.32 -29.00
N VAL A 297 16.71 -7.82 -30.20
CA VAL A 297 15.43 -7.22 -30.61
C VAL A 297 14.98 -7.79 -31.95
N PRO A 298 13.66 -7.89 -32.20
CA PRO A 298 13.14 -8.30 -33.50
C PRO A 298 13.36 -7.20 -34.56
N LYS A 299 12.94 -7.46 -35.79
CA LYS A 299 12.94 -6.44 -36.85
C LYS A 299 11.95 -5.32 -36.49
N ASN A 300 12.31 -4.08 -36.85
CA ASN A 300 11.46 -2.94 -36.69
C ASN A 300 10.10 -3.13 -37.39
N GLY A 301 9.05 -2.74 -36.71
CA GLY A 301 7.72 -2.54 -37.29
C GLY A 301 7.60 -1.16 -37.93
N SER A 302 6.37 -0.81 -38.29
CA SER A 302 6.03 0.45 -38.93
C SER A 302 5.35 1.47 -38.00
N GLU A 303 4.85 1.03 -36.85
CA GLU A 303 4.02 1.84 -35.97
C GLU A 303 4.42 1.70 -34.51
N GLY A 304 4.28 2.80 -33.76
CA GLY A 304 4.61 2.88 -32.35
C GLY A 304 6.10 2.84 -32.05
N SER A 305 6.48 3.11 -30.82
CA SER A 305 7.88 3.15 -30.37
C SER A 305 8.10 2.28 -29.14
N PHE A 306 9.24 1.60 -29.11
CA PHE A 306 9.75 0.87 -27.96
C PHE A 306 11.16 1.34 -27.65
N ILE A 307 11.33 1.94 -26.48
CA ILE A 307 12.62 2.44 -25.99
C ILE A 307 12.97 1.65 -24.74
N ALA A 308 14.14 1.02 -24.70
CA ALA A 308 14.61 0.31 -23.53
C ALA A 308 16.08 0.61 -23.26
N ASN A 309 16.38 1.01 -22.02
CA ASN A 309 17.73 1.34 -21.59
C ASN A 309 18.08 0.57 -20.32
N ALA A 310 19.27 -0.02 -20.30
CA ALA A 310 19.87 -0.63 -19.12
C ALA A 310 21.33 -0.20 -18.99
N SER A 311 21.76 0.22 -17.79
CA SER A 311 23.21 0.43 -17.60
C SER A 311 23.93 -0.90 -17.41
N THR A 312 23.32 -1.84 -16.67
CA THR A 312 23.84 -3.20 -16.50
C THR A 312 22.71 -4.21 -16.56
N GLY A 313 22.75 -5.09 -17.55
CA GLY A 313 21.76 -6.15 -17.76
C GLY A 313 21.45 -6.40 -19.24
N ASP A 314 20.93 -7.55 -19.52
CA ASP A 314 20.53 -7.95 -20.86
C ASP A 314 19.15 -7.39 -21.22
N ILE A 315 18.97 -7.02 -22.48
CA ILE A 315 17.66 -6.62 -23.00
C ILE A 315 17.22 -7.59 -24.09
N ARG A 316 16.11 -8.26 -23.85
CA ARG A 316 15.50 -9.18 -24.80
C ARG A 316 14.08 -8.75 -25.12
N VAL A 317 13.79 -8.56 -26.39
CA VAL A 317 12.46 -8.20 -26.87
C VAL A 317 12.04 -9.22 -27.92
N GLU A 318 10.80 -9.66 -27.85
CA GLU A 318 10.16 -10.52 -28.83
C GLU A 318 8.75 -9.99 -29.15
N VAL A 319 8.24 -10.35 -30.32
CA VAL A 319 6.85 -10.06 -30.71
C VAL A 319 6.11 -11.39 -30.81
N VAL A 320 5.07 -11.50 -30.03
CA VAL A 320 4.21 -12.71 -29.98
C VAL A 320 2.83 -12.28 -30.43
N PRO A 321 2.30 -12.87 -31.50
CA PRO A 321 0.98 -12.52 -32.06
C PRO A 321 -0.18 -12.87 -31.13
#